data_57cc18febecfeba9991107b114d457a7
#
_entry.id   57cc18febecfeba9991107b114d457a7
#
_cell.length_a   1.000
_cell.length_b   1.000
_cell.length_c   1.000
_cell.angle_alpha   90.00
_cell.angle_beta   90.00
_cell.angle_gamma   90.00
#
_symmetry.space_group_name_H-M   'P 1'
#
loop_
_entity.id
_entity.type
_entity.pdbx_description
1 polymer ?
#
loop_
_entity_poly.entity_id
_entity_poly.type
_entity_poly.pdbx_seq_one_letter_code
_entity_poly.pdbx_strand_id
1 'polypeptide(L)'
;MLKRWGLLTTLALTALFTQSIWAKDIQLLNVSYDPTRELYQQYNHAFSQYWQQKTGDHVIIRQSHGGSGKQATAVINGIEADIVTLALAYDIDAIAQRGRIDKQWITRLPDNSAPYTSTIVFLVRKGNPKQITDWDSLIKPGVSIITPNPKTSGGARWNYLAA
;
A
#
# COMPACT_ATOMS: atom_id res chain seq x y z
N MET A 1 -20.51 -42.98 -54.94
CA MET A 1 -19.28 -42.82 -54.12
C MET A 1 -19.08 -41.35 -53.69
N LEU A 2 -20.04 -40.72 -52.99
CA LEU A 2 -19.95 -39.27 -52.62
C LEU A 2 -20.53 -38.99 -51.24
N LYS A 3 -20.22 -39.79 -50.23
CA LYS A 3 -20.74 -39.55 -48.83
C LYS A 3 -19.68 -39.65 -47.72
N ARG A 4 -18.38 -39.68 -48.03
CA ARG A 4 -17.35 -39.88 -47.00
C ARG A 4 -16.41 -38.69 -46.79
N TRP A 5 -16.53 -37.58 -47.52
CA TRP A 5 -15.63 -36.42 -47.43
C TRP A 5 -16.17 -35.29 -46.54
N GLY A 6 -17.45 -35.32 -46.14
CA GLY A 6 -18.06 -34.29 -45.32
C GLY A 6 -17.76 -34.39 -43.82
N LEU A 7 -17.30 -35.56 -43.32
CA LEU A 7 -17.10 -35.78 -41.88
C LEU A 7 -15.67 -35.40 -41.38
N LEU A 8 -14.72 -35.29 -42.29
CA LEU A 8 -13.32 -34.96 -41.93
C LEU A 8 -13.05 -33.46 -41.86
N THR A 9 -13.86 -32.62 -42.49
CA THR A 9 -13.72 -31.15 -42.47
C THR A 9 -14.30 -30.51 -41.24
N THR A 10 -15.27 -31.14 -40.59
CA THR A 10 -15.90 -30.58 -39.34
C THR A 10 -15.03 -30.80 -38.11
N LEU A 11 -14.17 -31.80 -38.10
CA LEU A 11 -13.29 -32.09 -36.95
C LEU A 11 -12.04 -31.23 -36.93
N ALA A 12 -11.64 -30.64 -38.06
CA ALA A 12 -10.46 -29.76 -38.13
C ALA A 12 -10.73 -28.33 -37.69
N LEU A 13 -12.00 -27.90 -37.61
CA LEU A 13 -12.36 -26.51 -37.26
C LEU A 13 -12.55 -26.30 -35.76
N THR A 14 -12.68 -27.35 -34.96
CA THR A 14 -12.82 -27.27 -33.50
C THR A 14 -11.49 -27.24 -32.71
N ALA A 15 -10.39 -27.50 -33.39
CA ALA A 15 -9.06 -27.58 -32.75
C ALA A 15 -8.34 -26.21 -32.64
N LEU A 16 -8.93 -25.12 -33.15
CA LEU A 16 -8.24 -23.81 -33.27
C LEU A 16 -8.54 -22.81 -32.15
N PHE A 17 -9.32 -23.17 -31.11
CA PHE A 17 -9.69 -22.21 -30.05
C PHE A 17 -9.28 -22.60 -28.62
N THR A 18 -8.36 -23.52 -28.44
CA THR A 18 -7.68 -23.66 -27.15
C THR A 18 -6.54 -22.64 -27.06
N GLN A 19 -6.89 -21.38 -26.89
CA GLN A 19 -5.92 -20.44 -26.35
C GLN A 19 -5.64 -20.89 -24.90
N SER A 20 -4.50 -21.52 -24.70
CA SER A 20 -3.98 -21.77 -23.38
C SER A 20 -3.78 -20.39 -22.73
N ILE A 21 -4.71 -19.99 -21.88
CA ILE A 21 -4.51 -18.85 -20.99
C ILE A 21 -3.41 -19.29 -20.02
N TRP A 22 -2.18 -18.94 -20.34
CA TRP A 22 -1.05 -19.19 -19.47
C TRP A 22 -1.20 -18.21 -18.30
N ALA A 23 -1.40 -18.74 -17.12
CA ALA A 23 -1.33 -17.97 -15.89
C ALA A 23 0.03 -17.25 -15.81
N LYS A 24 0.02 -15.97 -15.50
CA LYS A 24 1.23 -15.15 -15.35
C LYS A 24 1.62 -15.04 -13.89
N ASP A 25 2.92 -15.12 -13.64
CA ASP A 25 3.49 -14.72 -12.37
C ASP A 25 3.76 -13.21 -12.39
N ILE A 26 3.05 -12.45 -11.56
CA ILE A 26 3.16 -11.00 -11.44
C ILE A 26 3.80 -10.69 -10.11
N GLN A 27 4.89 -9.93 -10.10
CA GLN A 27 5.53 -9.46 -8.89
C GLN A 27 5.29 -7.96 -8.72
N LEU A 28 4.80 -7.56 -7.56
CA LEU A 28 4.59 -6.16 -7.19
C LEU A 28 5.37 -5.84 -5.92
N LEU A 29 5.82 -4.58 -5.79
CA LEU A 29 6.42 -4.04 -4.57
C LEU A 29 5.52 -2.96 -3.98
N ASN A 30 5.00 -3.20 -2.77
CA ASN A 30 4.31 -2.20 -1.95
C ASN A 30 5.29 -1.58 -0.95
N VAL A 31 5.56 -0.29 -1.12
CA VAL A 31 6.36 0.51 -0.19
C VAL A 31 5.40 1.27 0.73
N SER A 32 5.39 0.95 2.02
CA SER A 32 4.36 1.44 2.94
C SER A 32 4.92 2.00 4.25
N TYR A 33 4.07 2.77 4.95
CA TYR A 33 4.34 3.26 6.28
C TYR A 33 4.28 2.13 7.32
N ASP A 34 5.23 2.10 8.24
CA ASP A 34 5.48 0.97 9.14
C ASP A 34 4.27 0.46 9.95
N PRO A 35 3.38 1.31 10.51
CA PRO A 35 2.22 0.85 11.27
C PRO A 35 1.21 0.02 10.47
N THR A 36 1.31 -0.03 9.15
CA THR A 36 0.38 -0.75 8.28
C THR A 36 0.89 -2.13 7.87
N ARG A 37 1.92 -2.63 8.53
CA ARG A 37 2.57 -3.91 8.21
C ARG A 37 1.59 -5.08 8.22
N GLU A 38 0.88 -5.26 9.32
CA GLU A 38 -0.08 -6.36 9.50
C GLU A 38 -1.29 -6.21 8.58
N LEU A 39 -1.77 -4.98 8.40
CA LEU A 39 -2.86 -4.68 7.46
C LEU A 39 -2.49 -5.16 6.05
N TYR A 40 -1.32 -4.78 5.54
CA TYR A 40 -0.93 -5.15 4.19
C TYR A 40 -0.54 -6.61 4.03
N GLN A 41 -0.07 -7.29 5.07
CA GLN A 41 0.10 -8.74 5.04
C GLN A 41 -1.23 -9.45 4.74
N GLN A 42 -2.28 -9.09 5.47
CA GLN A 42 -3.61 -9.69 5.30
C GLN A 42 -4.25 -9.26 3.97
N TYR A 43 -4.19 -7.98 3.65
CA TYR A 43 -4.75 -7.43 2.42
C TYR A 43 -4.12 -8.04 1.17
N ASN A 44 -2.79 -8.10 1.11
CA ASN A 44 -2.06 -8.65 -0.03
C ASN A 44 -2.37 -10.14 -0.23
N HIS A 45 -2.50 -10.90 0.86
CA HIS A 45 -2.92 -12.29 0.79
C HIS A 45 -4.34 -12.43 0.20
N ALA A 46 -5.29 -11.67 0.70
CA ALA A 46 -6.67 -11.66 0.21
C ALA A 46 -6.74 -11.21 -1.26
N PHE A 47 -5.99 -10.17 -1.63
CA PHE A 47 -5.93 -9.68 -3.00
C PHE A 47 -5.33 -10.71 -3.96
N SER A 48 -4.24 -11.38 -3.59
CA SER A 48 -3.62 -12.42 -4.42
C SER A 48 -4.59 -13.57 -4.69
N GLN A 49 -5.34 -14.01 -3.69
CA GLN A 49 -6.38 -15.04 -3.87
C GLN A 49 -7.52 -14.56 -4.78
N TYR A 50 -8.02 -13.35 -4.54
CA TYR A 50 -9.08 -12.75 -5.37
C TYR A 50 -8.63 -12.63 -6.84
N TRP A 51 -7.42 -12.13 -7.07
CA TRP A 51 -6.91 -11.94 -8.42
C TRP A 51 -6.72 -13.25 -9.16
N GLN A 52 -6.18 -14.26 -8.49
CA GLN A 52 -6.02 -15.60 -9.05
C GLN A 52 -7.37 -16.21 -9.43
N GLN A 53 -8.39 -16.09 -8.58
CA GLN A 53 -9.74 -16.58 -8.89
C GLN A 53 -10.37 -15.84 -10.07
N LYS A 54 -10.09 -14.55 -10.21
CA LYS A 54 -10.68 -13.70 -11.23
C LYS A 54 -10.01 -13.84 -12.59
N THR A 55 -8.69 -14.02 -12.64
CA THR A 55 -7.89 -13.92 -13.88
C THR A 55 -7.12 -15.20 -14.20
N GLY A 56 -6.89 -16.05 -13.21
CA GLY A 56 -5.97 -17.18 -13.28
C GLY A 56 -4.51 -16.79 -12.99
N ASP A 57 -4.16 -15.50 -12.97
CA ASP A 57 -2.79 -15.04 -12.74
C ASP A 57 -2.40 -15.13 -11.27
N HIS A 58 -1.12 -15.42 -11.02
CA HIS A 58 -0.55 -15.49 -9.69
C HIS A 58 0.19 -14.18 -9.37
N VAL A 59 -0.28 -13.46 -8.34
CA VAL A 59 0.31 -12.18 -7.90
C VAL A 59 1.06 -12.37 -6.59
N ILE A 60 2.35 -12.01 -6.60
CA ILE A 60 3.22 -11.98 -5.42
C ILE A 60 3.47 -10.51 -5.07
N ILE A 61 3.04 -10.06 -3.89
CA ILE A 61 3.24 -8.69 -3.44
C ILE A 61 4.31 -8.67 -2.34
N ARG A 62 5.50 -8.18 -2.70
CA ARG A 62 6.56 -7.90 -1.74
C ARG A 62 6.25 -6.61 -1.00
N GLN A 63 6.78 -6.49 0.22
CA GLN A 63 6.54 -5.35 1.10
C GLN A 63 7.85 -4.74 1.58
N SER A 64 7.90 -3.40 1.59
CA SER A 64 8.91 -2.62 2.30
C SER A 64 8.20 -1.70 3.27
N HIS A 65 8.50 -1.82 4.57
CA HIS A 65 7.89 -1.02 5.62
C HIS A 65 8.93 -0.14 6.31
N GLY A 66 8.54 1.08 6.69
CA GLY A 66 9.43 2.00 7.38
C GLY A 66 8.76 3.34 7.69
N GLY A 67 9.51 4.28 8.24
CA GLY A 67 9.03 5.65 8.44
C GLY A 67 8.66 6.29 7.10
N SER A 68 7.55 7.03 7.05
CA SER A 68 6.94 7.55 5.83
C SER A 68 7.93 8.37 4.99
N GLY A 69 8.63 9.35 5.57
CA GLY A 69 9.64 10.14 4.86
C GLY A 69 10.87 9.33 4.44
N LYS A 70 11.25 8.29 5.20
CA LYS A 70 12.32 7.38 4.81
C LYS A 70 11.94 6.57 3.57
N GLN A 71 10.71 6.06 3.52
CA GLN A 71 10.19 5.32 2.37
C GLN A 71 10.05 6.22 1.13
N ALA A 72 9.55 7.46 1.30
CA ALA A 72 9.50 8.42 0.20
C ALA A 72 10.90 8.68 -0.38
N THR A 73 11.90 8.90 0.48
CA THR A 73 13.30 9.09 0.06
C THR A 73 13.84 7.86 -0.69
N ALA A 74 13.51 6.67 -0.24
CA ALA A 74 13.96 5.44 -0.89
C ALA A 74 13.41 5.30 -2.32
N VAL A 75 12.12 5.63 -2.53
CA VAL A 75 11.49 5.65 -3.87
C VAL A 75 12.11 6.74 -4.75
N ILE A 76 12.32 7.94 -4.22
CA ILE A 76 12.99 9.04 -4.93
C ILE A 76 14.40 8.60 -5.39
N ASN A 77 15.12 7.87 -4.56
CA ASN A 77 16.48 7.40 -4.83
C ASN A 77 16.54 6.12 -5.69
N GLY A 78 15.41 5.63 -6.19
CA GLY A 78 15.39 4.59 -7.21
C GLY A 78 14.82 3.23 -6.80
N ILE A 79 14.19 3.10 -5.64
CA ILE A 79 13.39 1.89 -5.39
C ILE A 79 12.21 1.89 -6.36
N GLU A 80 12.13 0.87 -7.19
CA GLU A 80 11.04 0.65 -8.14
C GLU A 80 9.84 0.07 -7.39
N ALA A 81 8.99 0.96 -6.88
CA ALA A 81 7.76 0.61 -6.21
C ALA A 81 6.59 0.67 -7.18
N ASP A 82 5.74 -0.36 -7.17
CA ASP A 82 4.48 -0.37 -7.92
C ASP A 82 3.37 0.36 -7.14
N ILE A 83 3.44 0.29 -5.82
CA ILE A 83 2.47 0.91 -4.91
C ILE A 83 3.23 1.63 -3.79
N VAL A 84 2.80 2.86 -3.47
CA VAL A 84 3.26 3.59 -2.29
C VAL A 84 2.07 3.97 -1.43
N THR A 85 2.15 3.69 -0.12
CA THR A 85 1.11 4.00 0.87
C THR A 85 1.77 4.60 2.10
N LEU A 86 1.77 5.93 2.15
CA LEU A 86 2.52 6.70 3.14
C LEU A 86 1.59 7.47 4.06
N ALA A 87 2.13 7.99 5.18
CA ALA A 87 1.34 8.63 6.21
C ALA A 87 0.83 10.03 5.84
N LEU A 88 1.47 10.71 4.90
CA LEU A 88 1.16 12.09 4.53
C LEU A 88 1.14 12.27 3.02
N ALA A 89 0.19 13.08 2.53
CA ALA A 89 0.18 13.57 1.16
C ALA A 89 1.52 14.24 0.79
N TYR A 90 2.11 15.00 1.71
CA TYR A 90 3.42 15.63 1.53
C TYR A 90 4.53 14.67 1.07
N ASP A 91 4.57 13.46 1.63
CA ASP A 91 5.58 12.45 1.25
C ASP A 91 5.30 11.89 -0.16
N ILE A 92 4.03 11.75 -0.55
CA ILE A 92 3.64 11.36 -1.92
C ILE A 92 3.95 12.50 -2.90
N ASP A 93 3.67 13.75 -2.54
CA ASP A 93 4.00 14.93 -3.35
C ASP A 93 5.49 15.04 -3.62
N ALA A 94 6.34 14.74 -2.64
CA ALA A 94 7.79 14.72 -2.83
C ALA A 94 8.23 13.69 -3.90
N ILE A 95 7.58 12.52 -3.96
CA ILE A 95 7.79 11.51 -5.00
C ILE A 95 7.31 12.02 -6.35
N ALA A 96 6.13 12.67 -6.40
CA ALA A 96 5.54 13.22 -7.61
C ALA A 96 6.37 14.36 -8.20
N GLN A 97 6.94 15.22 -7.36
CA GLN A 97 7.85 16.31 -7.78
C GLN A 97 9.13 15.78 -8.47
N ARG A 98 9.52 14.56 -8.18
CA ARG A 98 10.65 13.86 -8.84
C ARG A 98 10.22 13.06 -10.07
N GLY A 99 8.98 13.18 -10.50
CA GLY A 99 8.45 12.51 -11.69
C GLY A 99 8.31 10.99 -11.58
N ARG A 100 8.27 10.45 -10.34
CA ARG A 100 8.11 9.01 -10.11
C ARG A 100 6.65 8.56 -10.05
N ILE A 101 5.74 9.50 -9.85
CA ILE A 101 4.28 9.30 -9.85
C ILE A 101 3.63 10.54 -10.50
N ASP A 102 2.43 10.39 -11.01
CA ASP A 102 1.66 11.49 -11.59
C ASP A 102 1.42 12.59 -10.53
N LYS A 103 1.55 13.85 -10.94
CA LYS A 103 1.31 15.01 -10.07
C LYS A 103 -0.16 15.11 -9.63
N GLN A 104 -1.09 14.53 -10.39
CA GLN A 104 -2.51 14.48 -10.06
C GLN A 104 -2.90 13.19 -9.31
N TRP A 105 -1.92 12.50 -8.70
CA TRP A 105 -2.12 11.24 -7.98
C TRP A 105 -3.30 11.27 -7.00
N ILE A 106 -3.53 12.42 -6.34
CA ILE A 106 -4.55 12.58 -5.31
C ILE A 106 -5.99 12.38 -5.85
N THR A 107 -6.22 12.63 -7.13
CA THR A 107 -7.54 12.49 -7.77
C THR A 107 -7.75 11.15 -8.47
N ARG A 108 -6.75 10.26 -8.47
CA ARG A 108 -6.80 8.99 -9.20
C ARG A 108 -7.70 7.94 -8.57
N LEU A 109 -7.84 7.96 -7.25
CA LEU A 109 -8.63 7.00 -6.48
C LEU A 109 -9.63 7.76 -5.61
N PRO A 110 -10.71 7.10 -5.17
CA PRO A 110 -11.67 7.68 -4.21
C PRO A 110 -10.98 8.25 -2.95
N ASP A 111 -11.69 9.11 -2.25
CA ASP A 111 -11.27 9.67 -0.95
C ASP A 111 -9.89 10.34 -0.99
N ASN A 112 -9.60 11.06 -2.09
CA ASN A 112 -8.29 11.70 -2.32
C ASN A 112 -7.13 10.68 -2.31
N SER A 113 -7.35 9.51 -2.86
CA SER A 113 -6.40 8.39 -2.85
C SER A 113 -5.98 7.93 -1.45
N ALA A 114 -6.83 8.13 -0.44
CA ALA A 114 -6.60 7.72 0.94
C ALA A 114 -7.39 6.44 1.25
N PRO A 115 -6.75 5.26 1.31
CA PRO A 115 -7.45 3.98 1.52
C PRO A 115 -7.99 3.81 2.93
N TYR A 116 -7.52 4.58 3.90
CA TYR A 116 -7.96 4.58 5.30
C TYR A 116 -7.55 5.89 5.98
N THR A 117 -8.13 6.15 7.15
CA THR A 117 -7.78 7.26 8.05
C THR A 117 -7.33 6.72 9.40
N SER A 118 -6.58 7.54 10.13
CA SER A 118 -6.12 7.22 11.48
C SER A 118 -6.12 8.49 12.34
N THR A 119 -5.82 8.35 13.64
CA THR A 119 -5.70 9.44 14.57
C THR A 119 -4.51 9.26 15.48
N ILE A 120 -4.08 10.36 16.13
CA ILE A 120 -3.07 10.36 17.20
C ILE A 120 -3.78 10.13 18.52
N VAL A 121 -3.22 9.27 19.34
CA VAL A 121 -3.70 9.00 20.70
C VAL A 121 -2.54 9.05 21.70
N PHE A 122 -2.84 9.38 22.96
CA PHE A 122 -1.89 9.28 24.05
C PHE A 122 -1.88 7.86 24.62
N LEU A 123 -0.77 7.14 24.47
CA LEU A 123 -0.56 5.90 25.18
C LEU A 123 0.01 6.20 26.56
N VAL A 124 -0.77 5.96 27.61
CA VAL A 124 -0.41 6.24 28.99
C VAL A 124 -0.30 4.96 29.82
N ARG A 125 0.38 5.01 30.96
CA ARG A 125 0.44 3.89 31.91
C ARG A 125 -0.97 3.56 32.42
N LYS A 126 -1.18 2.29 32.78
CA LYS A 126 -2.46 1.83 33.34
C LYS A 126 -2.91 2.75 34.49
N GLY A 127 -4.17 3.17 34.44
CA GLY A 127 -4.76 4.08 35.40
C GLY A 127 -4.40 5.55 35.21
N ASN A 128 -3.60 5.90 34.20
CA ASN A 128 -3.21 7.27 33.88
C ASN A 128 -2.76 8.08 35.10
N PRO A 129 -1.72 7.66 35.86
CA PRO A 129 -1.36 8.24 37.14
C PRO A 129 -0.93 9.71 37.08
N LYS A 130 -0.57 10.19 35.87
CA LYS A 130 -0.19 11.60 35.64
C LYS A 130 -1.33 12.45 35.08
N GLN A 131 -2.52 11.87 34.92
CA GLN A 131 -3.71 12.55 34.41
C GLN A 131 -3.45 13.26 33.07
N ILE A 132 -2.86 12.54 32.12
CA ILE A 132 -2.64 13.01 30.76
C ILE A 132 -3.94 12.85 29.98
N THR A 133 -4.59 13.96 29.63
CA THR A 133 -5.90 13.96 28.95
C THR A 133 -5.88 14.73 27.63
N ASP A 134 -4.91 15.63 27.46
CA ASP A 134 -4.75 16.49 26.29
C ASP A 134 -3.28 16.92 26.12
N TRP A 135 -3.02 17.74 25.10
CA TRP A 135 -1.69 18.23 24.76
C TRP A 135 -1.08 19.09 25.88
N ASP A 136 -1.88 19.92 26.55
CA ASP A 136 -1.41 20.78 27.69
C ASP A 136 -0.91 19.94 28.86
N SER A 137 -1.40 18.71 28.98
CA SER A 137 -0.94 17.80 30.04
C SER A 137 0.51 17.36 29.83
N LEU A 138 1.03 17.43 28.59
CA LEU A 138 2.38 16.97 28.27
C LEU A 138 3.49 17.89 28.73
N ILE A 139 3.19 19.20 28.95
CA ILE A 139 4.18 20.19 29.41
C ILE A 139 4.27 20.30 30.93
N LYS A 140 3.48 19.52 31.67
CA LYS A 140 3.50 19.52 33.14
C LYS A 140 4.84 19.02 33.70
N PRO A 141 5.32 19.55 34.82
CA PRO A 141 6.55 19.06 35.45
C PRO A 141 6.51 17.56 35.73
N GLY A 142 7.61 16.89 35.47
CA GLY A 142 7.73 15.44 35.68
C GLY A 142 7.06 14.56 34.63
N VAL A 143 6.49 15.12 33.56
CA VAL A 143 6.03 14.35 32.39
C VAL A 143 7.18 14.18 31.43
N SER A 144 7.39 12.93 30.97
CA SER A 144 8.33 12.59 29.90
C SER A 144 7.56 12.00 28.74
N ILE A 145 7.93 12.37 27.52
CA ILE A 145 7.24 11.99 26.29
C ILE A 145 8.19 11.16 25.44
N ILE A 146 7.66 10.11 24.80
CA ILE A 146 8.34 9.38 23.76
C ILE A 146 7.57 9.60 22.46
N THR A 147 8.22 10.19 21.48
CA THR A 147 7.66 10.39 20.13
C THR A 147 8.71 10.04 19.08
N PRO A 148 8.31 9.54 17.90
CA PRO A 148 9.24 9.28 16.81
C PRO A 148 9.87 10.57 16.27
N ASN A 149 10.93 10.41 15.45
CA ASN A 149 11.60 11.56 14.84
C ASN A 149 10.79 12.10 13.64
N PRO A 150 10.39 13.38 13.61
CA PRO A 150 9.61 13.96 12.51
C PRO A 150 10.36 14.04 11.17
N LYS A 151 11.68 13.91 11.17
CA LYS A 151 12.45 13.84 9.91
C LYS A 151 12.21 12.54 9.14
N THR A 152 11.79 11.48 9.82
CA THR A 152 11.63 10.14 9.21
C THR A 152 10.24 9.56 9.34
N SER A 153 9.49 9.97 10.36
CA SER A 153 8.16 9.46 10.67
C SER A 153 7.06 10.47 10.34
N GLY A 154 6.06 10.02 9.57
CA GLY A 154 4.87 10.83 9.29
C GLY A 154 4.01 11.05 10.52
N GLY A 155 3.83 10.04 11.39
CA GLY A 155 3.10 10.19 12.66
C GLY A 155 3.75 11.22 13.58
N ALA A 156 5.08 11.27 13.63
CA ALA A 156 5.79 12.28 14.41
C ALA A 156 5.56 13.72 13.90
N ARG A 157 5.39 13.91 12.58
CA ARG A 157 5.04 15.21 12.01
C ARG A 157 3.63 15.63 12.45
N TRP A 158 2.68 14.71 12.49
CA TRP A 158 1.36 14.98 13.01
C TRP A 158 1.40 15.33 14.50
N ASN A 159 2.21 14.62 15.31
CA ASN A 159 2.41 14.94 16.72
C ASN A 159 2.96 16.36 16.89
N TYR A 160 3.95 16.75 16.10
CA TYR A 160 4.54 18.09 16.14
C TYR A 160 3.56 19.19 15.73
N LEU A 161 2.68 18.95 14.76
CA LEU A 161 1.70 19.93 14.32
C LEU A 161 0.51 20.06 15.27
N ALA A 162 0.22 19.03 16.07
CA ALA A 162 -0.89 18.99 16.99
C ALA A 162 -0.54 19.55 18.38
N ALA A 163 0.74 19.58 18.74
CA ALA A 163 1.27 20.12 20.00
C ALA A 163 1.50 21.63 19.93
#